data_d57e73d965755acd08342baa992518dd
#
_entry.id   d57e73d965755acd08342baa992518dd
#
_cell.length_a   1.000
_cell.length_b   1.000
_cell.length_c   1.000
_cell.angle_alpha   90.00
_cell.angle_beta   90.00
_cell.angle_gamma   90.00
#
_symmetry.space_group_name_H-M   'P 1'
#
loop_
_entity.id
_entity.type
_entity.pdbx_description
1 polymer ?
#
loop_
_entity_poly.entity_id
_entity_poly.type
_entity_poly.pdbx_seq_one_letter_code
_entity_poly.pdbx_strand_id
1 'polypeptide(L)'
;MRFAICGLGRMGLSLGMQALEKGHEVVGFDPGGSEELQAAGGTVVESIAELTDALEPPRVALIYVPHGDPTEQAVSQLADTFDAGDVVVDGGNTHWDDSVRRHGVLAEAGIHFLDAGTSGGVSGARQGACFMVGGDEDGYEIVRPVFEDLAVPDGALHVGPPGSGHFTKNVHNMIEFGMVQAIGEGVEMLKRCDWQLDLAAVFHNWNHGSVIRSWLVELMETALRSKHDMAGVDPYVEDTGEQRWGIEFAMDKEIPVPLLAQAVWGFYESRDPDRSWARTVALLRHQYGKHPLQGRAGSDS
;
A
#
# COMPACT_ATOMS: atom_id res chain seq x y z
N MET A 1 -14.09 -20.54 -7.27
CA MET A 1 -15.18 -19.62 -6.90
C MET A 1 -15.35 -18.59 -8.00
N ARG A 2 -16.59 -18.07 -8.23
CA ARG A 2 -16.82 -16.92 -9.11
C ARG A 2 -16.99 -15.67 -8.23
N PHE A 3 -16.26 -14.60 -8.53
CA PHE A 3 -16.30 -13.36 -7.76
C PHE A 3 -15.96 -12.15 -8.61
N ALA A 4 -16.27 -10.96 -8.10
CA ALA A 4 -16.03 -9.71 -8.80
C ALA A 4 -14.79 -8.97 -8.32
N ILE A 5 -14.20 -8.17 -9.23
CA ILE A 5 -13.18 -7.16 -8.90
C ILE A 5 -13.64 -5.82 -9.49
N CYS A 6 -13.84 -4.83 -8.62
CA CYS A 6 -14.07 -3.43 -8.98
C CYS A 6 -12.74 -2.66 -8.93
N GLY A 7 -12.29 -2.16 -10.07
CA GLY A 7 -10.99 -1.54 -10.23
C GLY A 7 -9.94 -2.52 -10.78
N LEU A 8 -9.65 -2.40 -12.07
CA LEU A 8 -8.68 -3.23 -12.79
C LEU A 8 -7.37 -2.48 -13.06
N GLY A 9 -6.96 -1.63 -12.12
CA GLY A 9 -5.64 -1.04 -12.08
C GLY A 9 -4.56 -2.07 -11.73
N ARG A 10 -3.34 -1.62 -11.42
CA ARG A 10 -2.17 -2.49 -11.18
C ARG A 10 -2.43 -3.63 -10.17
N MET A 11 -3.12 -3.34 -9.07
CA MET A 11 -3.39 -4.35 -8.03
C MET A 11 -4.55 -5.27 -8.43
N GLY A 12 -5.72 -4.70 -8.73
CA GLY A 12 -6.91 -5.49 -9.04
C GLY A 12 -6.74 -6.38 -10.27
N LEU A 13 -6.10 -5.88 -11.34
CA LEU A 13 -5.79 -6.70 -12.51
C LEU A 13 -4.82 -7.84 -12.16
N SER A 14 -3.76 -7.57 -11.40
CA SER A 14 -2.80 -8.59 -11.01
C SER A 14 -3.43 -9.71 -10.18
N LEU A 15 -4.30 -9.35 -9.22
CA LEU A 15 -5.09 -10.32 -8.45
C LEU A 15 -6.07 -11.09 -9.32
N GLY A 16 -6.76 -10.42 -10.24
CA GLY A 16 -7.68 -11.06 -11.19
C GLY A 16 -6.98 -12.08 -12.09
N MET A 17 -5.82 -11.74 -12.61
CA MET A 17 -4.99 -12.64 -13.41
C MET A 17 -4.53 -13.87 -12.60
N GLN A 18 -4.06 -13.65 -11.37
CA GLN A 18 -3.69 -14.74 -10.48
C GLN A 18 -4.90 -15.63 -10.15
N ALA A 19 -6.07 -15.03 -9.87
CA ALA A 19 -7.30 -15.75 -9.58
C ALA A 19 -7.71 -16.68 -10.74
N LEU A 20 -7.67 -16.18 -11.98
CA LEU A 20 -7.94 -17.01 -13.17
C LEU A 20 -6.98 -18.19 -13.29
N GLU A 21 -5.67 -17.98 -13.03
CA GLU A 21 -4.67 -19.05 -13.03
C GLU A 21 -4.88 -20.08 -11.92
N LYS A 22 -5.49 -19.69 -10.81
CA LYS A 22 -5.89 -20.57 -9.70
C LYS A 22 -7.22 -21.27 -9.94
N GLY A 23 -7.88 -21.03 -11.07
CA GLY A 23 -9.13 -21.67 -11.47
C GLY A 23 -10.39 -21.01 -10.92
N HIS A 24 -10.31 -19.78 -10.44
CA HIS A 24 -11.48 -18.96 -10.17
C HIS A 24 -12.06 -18.37 -11.45
N GLU A 25 -13.33 -17.96 -11.41
CA GLU A 25 -13.97 -17.16 -12.43
C GLU A 25 -14.01 -15.70 -11.96
N VAL A 26 -13.47 -14.78 -12.76
CA VAL A 26 -13.38 -13.37 -12.41
C VAL A 26 -14.28 -12.53 -13.29
N VAL A 27 -15.16 -11.73 -12.67
CA VAL A 27 -15.95 -10.68 -13.31
C VAL A 27 -15.33 -9.33 -12.91
N GLY A 28 -14.79 -8.59 -13.86
CA GLY A 28 -14.11 -7.33 -13.61
C GLY A 28 -14.93 -6.13 -14.07
N PHE A 29 -14.88 -5.06 -13.29
CA PHE A 29 -15.37 -3.74 -13.67
C PHE A 29 -14.29 -2.68 -13.48
N ASP A 30 -14.06 -1.89 -14.51
CA ASP A 30 -13.22 -0.68 -14.48
C ASP A 30 -13.75 0.30 -15.55
N PRO A 31 -13.85 1.60 -15.27
CA PRO A 31 -14.30 2.59 -16.28
C PRO A 31 -13.47 2.57 -17.55
N GLY A 32 -12.20 2.15 -17.49
CA GLY A 32 -11.31 1.97 -18.65
C GLY A 32 -11.42 0.60 -19.32
N GLY A 33 -12.20 -0.33 -18.75
CA GLY A 33 -12.22 -1.73 -19.18
C GLY A 33 -10.89 -2.46 -18.90
N SER A 34 -10.74 -3.67 -19.41
CA SER A 34 -9.47 -4.42 -19.39
C SER A 34 -9.43 -5.49 -20.47
N GLU A 35 -8.77 -5.19 -21.59
CA GLU A 35 -8.51 -6.19 -22.65
C GLU A 35 -7.63 -7.34 -22.12
N GLU A 36 -6.74 -7.04 -21.18
CA GLU A 36 -5.83 -8.02 -20.60
C GLU A 36 -6.57 -9.07 -19.79
N LEU A 37 -7.53 -8.67 -18.94
CA LEU A 37 -8.35 -9.60 -18.15
C LEU A 37 -9.23 -10.45 -19.08
N GLN A 38 -9.82 -9.83 -20.14
CA GLN A 38 -10.64 -10.55 -21.12
C GLN A 38 -9.80 -11.58 -21.90
N ALA A 39 -8.59 -11.21 -22.33
CA ALA A 39 -7.69 -12.12 -23.04
C ALA A 39 -7.26 -13.31 -22.20
N ALA A 40 -7.21 -13.15 -20.87
CA ALA A 40 -6.91 -14.21 -19.91
C ALA A 40 -8.12 -15.10 -19.58
N GLY A 41 -9.31 -14.80 -20.10
CA GLY A 41 -10.54 -15.57 -19.88
C GLY A 41 -11.46 -15.02 -18.81
N GLY A 42 -11.18 -13.86 -18.25
CA GLY A 42 -12.10 -13.13 -17.36
C GLY A 42 -13.24 -12.46 -18.12
N THR A 43 -14.31 -12.15 -17.43
CA THR A 43 -15.44 -11.36 -17.94
C THR A 43 -15.23 -9.91 -17.55
N VAL A 44 -15.35 -8.95 -18.47
CA VAL A 44 -15.34 -7.51 -18.16
C VAL A 44 -16.71 -6.94 -18.50
N VAL A 45 -17.30 -6.22 -17.55
CA VAL A 45 -18.62 -5.60 -17.65
C VAL A 45 -18.52 -4.06 -17.66
N GLU A 46 -19.59 -3.40 -18.09
CA GLU A 46 -19.63 -1.94 -18.26
C GLU A 46 -20.14 -1.18 -17.02
N SER A 47 -20.72 -1.91 -16.04
CA SER A 47 -21.29 -1.33 -14.82
C SER A 47 -21.23 -2.29 -13.64
N ILE A 48 -21.32 -1.73 -12.42
CA ILE A 48 -21.47 -2.52 -11.18
C ILE A 48 -22.80 -3.28 -11.16
N ALA A 49 -23.86 -2.75 -11.77
CA ALA A 49 -25.13 -3.49 -11.89
C ALA A 49 -24.98 -4.76 -12.73
N GLU A 50 -24.32 -4.68 -13.91
CA GLU A 50 -24.02 -5.86 -14.71
C GLU A 50 -23.08 -6.85 -14.01
N LEU A 51 -22.15 -6.34 -13.18
CA LEU A 51 -21.29 -7.17 -12.36
C LEU A 51 -22.11 -7.98 -11.35
N THR A 52 -23.11 -7.36 -10.69
CA THR A 52 -24.02 -8.02 -9.77
C THR A 52 -24.84 -9.09 -10.46
N ASP A 53 -25.40 -8.79 -11.65
CA ASP A 53 -26.18 -9.73 -12.45
C ASP A 53 -25.37 -10.95 -12.93
N ALA A 54 -24.05 -10.80 -13.05
CA ALA A 54 -23.15 -11.88 -13.45
C ALA A 54 -22.75 -12.83 -12.30
N LEU A 55 -23.16 -12.56 -11.06
CA LEU A 55 -22.78 -13.34 -9.87
C LEU A 55 -23.98 -14.05 -9.26
N GLU A 56 -23.72 -15.21 -8.66
CA GLU A 56 -24.72 -15.98 -7.88
C GLU A 56 -24.49 -15.76 -6.37
N PRO A 57 -25.57 -15.66 -5.55
CA PRO A 57 -25.45 -15.53 -4.10
C PRO A 57 -24.81 -16.77 -3.43
N PRO A 58 -24.02 -16.59 -2.38
CA PRO A 58 -23.55 -15.31 -1.86
C PRO A 58 -22.54 -14.68 -2.83
N ARG A 59 -22.85 -13.45 -3.27
CA ARG A 59 -21.98 -12.70 -4.17
C ARG A 59 -20.80 -12.15 -3.41
N VAL A 60 -19.63 -12.08 -4.05
CA VAL A 60 -18.42 -11.50 -3.48
C VAL A 60 -17.86 -10.48 -4.47
N ALA A 61 -17.61 -9.27 -3.99
CA ALA A 61 -16.94 -8.21 -4.75
C ALA A 61 -15.75 -7.64 -3.98
N LEU A 62 -14.57 -7.66 -4.62
CA LEU A 62 -13.35 -7.04 -4.13
C LEU A 62 -13.19 -5.68 -4.79
N ILE A 63 -12.97 -4.63 -4.01
CA ILE A 63 -12.78 -3.25 -4.47
C ILE A 63 -11.28 -2.91 -4.41
N TYR A 64 -10.70 -2.56 -5.56
CA TYR A 64 -9.29 -2.13 -5.68
C TYR A 64 -9.20 -0.80 -6.45
N VAL A 65 -9.90 0.20 -5.94
CA VAL A 65 -9.90 1.57 -6.49
C VAL A 65 -9.16 2.53 -5.54
N PRO A 66 -8.79 3.75 -5.99
CA PRO A 66 -8.22 4.76 -5.11
C PRO A 66 -9.14 5.08 -3.92
N HIS A 67 -8.56 5.35 -2.75
CA HIS A 67 -9.31 5.75 -1.56
C HIS A 67 -10.14 7.05 -1.78
N GLY A 68 -11.12 7.29 -0.92
CA GLY A 68 -11.99 8.46 -1.00
C GLY A 68 -13.21 8.22 -1.91
N ASP A 69 -13.57 9.22 -2.73
CA ASP A 69 -14.79 9.18 -3.54
C ASP A 69 -14.94 7.95 -4.44
N PRO A 70 -13.89 7.44 -5.10
CA PRO A 70 -14.02 6.22 -5.91
C PRO A 70 -14.45 5.00 -5.08
N THR A 71 -13.90 4.83 -3.88
CA THR A 71 -14.28 3.74 -2.98
C THR A 71 -15.71 3.92 -2.46
N GLU A 72 -16.08 5.16 -2.06
CA GLU A 72 -17.45 5.45 -1.62
C GLU A 72 -18.48 5.13 -2.70
N GLN A 73 -18.20 5.51 -3.95
CA GLN A 73 -19.10 5.23 -5.08
C GLN A 73 -19.23 3.73 -5.34
N ALA A 74 -18.13 2.99 -5.32
CA ALA A 74 -18.16 1.53 -5.53
C ALA A 74 -18.96 0.83 -4.41
N VAL A 75 -18.71 1.18 -3.14
CA VAL A 75 -19.44 0.63 -1.99
C VAL A 75 -20.93 0.97 -2.07
N SER A 76 -21.29 2.22 -2.38
CA SER A 76 -22.70 2.63 -2.50
C SER A 76 -23.43 1.87 -3.62
N GLN A 77 -22.81 1.74 -4.80
CA GLN A 77 -23.44 1.01 -5.92
C GLN A 77 -23.59 -0.49 -5.63
N LEU A 78 -22.62 -1.09 -4.92
CA LEU A 78 -22.76 -2.48 -4.47
C LEU A 78 -23.85 -2.62 -3.41
N ALA A 79 -23.96 -1.68 -2.47
CA ALA A 79 -25.03 -1.66 -1.48
C ALA A 79 -26.44 -1.57 -2.10
N ASP A 80 -26.57 -0.87 -3.24
CA ASP A 80 -27.82 -0.73 -3.97
C ASP A 80 -28.24 -2.00 -4.75
N THR A 81 -27.30 -2.92 -4.99
CA THR A 81 -27.50 -4.07 -5.90
C THR A 81 -27.26 -5.44 -5.24
N PHE A 82 -26.54 -5.47 -4.12
CA PHE A 82 -26.29 -6.69 -3.34
C PHE A 82 -27.42 -6.96 -2.34
N ASP A 83 -27.60 -8.22 -1.99
CA ASP A 83 -28.61 -8.68 -1.03
C ASP A 83 -27.97 -9.14 0.29
N ALA A 84 -28.80 -9.38 1.29
CA ALA A 84 -28.33 -9.92 2.57
C ALA A 84 -27.58 -11.25 2.39
N GLY A 85 -26.42 -11.35 3.02
CA GLY A 85 -25.51 -12.50 2.93
C GLY A 85 -24.43 -12.36 1.84
N ASP A 86 -24.50 -11.34 0.97
CA ASP A 86 -23.43 -11.03 0.03
C ASP A 86 -22.24 -10.35 0.77
N VAL A 87 -21.07 -10.33 0.15
CA VAL A 87 -19.83 -9.85 0.76
C VAL A 87 -19.17 -8.76 -0.11
N VAL A 88 -18.92 -7.62 0.49
CA VAL A 88 -18.14 -6.53 -0.10
C VAL A 88 -16.80 -6.45 0.63
N VAL A 89 -15.70 -6.47 -0.11
CA VAL A 89 -14.34 -6.37 0.42
C VAL A 89 -13.69 -5.10 -0.10
N ASP A 90 -13.33 -4.17 0.77
CA ASP A 90 -12.47 -3.04 0.44
C ASP A 90 -10.99 -3.46 0.54
N GLY A 91 -10.35 -3.73 -0.59
CA GLY A 91 -8.93 -4.08 -0.70
C GLY A 91 -8.04 -2.89 -1.03
N GLY A 92 -8.59 -1.69 -1.03
CA GLY A 92 -7.85 -0.44 -1.23
C GLY A 92 -6.96 -0.07 -0.04
N ASN A 93 -6.29 1.06 -0.16
CA ASN A 93 -5.51 1.62 0.96
C ASN A 93 -6.34 2.74 1.61
N THR A 94 -7.26 2.35 2.49
CA THR A 94 -8.30 3.21 3.06
C THR A 94 -8.07 3.46 4.55
N HIS A 95 -8.53 4.61 5.05
CA HIS A 95 -8.53 4.89 6.49
C HIS A 95 -9.49 3.94 7.23
N TRP A 96 -9.05 3.35 8.33
CA TRP A 96 -9.81 2.33 9.08
C TRP A 96 -11.15 2.84 9.65
N ASP A 97 -11.27 4.13 9.98
CA ASP A 97 -12.55 4.70 10.45
C ASP A 97 -13.59 4.72 9.34
N ASP A 98 -13.18 4.92 8.08
CA ASP A 98 -14.07 4.80 6.93
C ASP A 98 -14.54 3.35 6.75
N SER A 99 -13.69 2.37 7.01
CA SER A 99 -14.07 0.96 6.98
C SER A 99 -15.10 0.61 8.04
N VAL A 100 -14.93 1.11 9.26
CA VAL A 100 -15.92 0.97 10.35
C VAL A 100 -17.25 1.58 9.96
N ARG A 101 -17.24 2.78 9.38
CA ARG A 101 -18.44 3.47 8.92
C ARG A 101 -19.15 2.71 7.80
N ARG A 102 -18.42 2.25 6.77
CA ARG A 102 -18.95 1.48 5.65
C ARG A 102 -19.56 0.17 6.11
N HIS A 103 -18.88 -0.53 7.02
CA HIS A 103 -19.42 -1.73 7.66
C HIS A 103 -20.78 -1.45 8.30
N GLY A 104 -20.91 -0.37 9.11
CA GLY A 104 -22.19 -0.03 9.74
C GLY A 104 -23.31 0.17 8.75
N VAL A 105 -23.05 0.84 7.62
CA VAL A 105 -24.04 1.07 6.56
C VAL A 105 -24.46 -0.23 5.88
N LEU A 106 -23.52 -1.09 5.51
CA LEU A 106 -23.81 -2.34 4.79
C LEU A 106 -24.48 -3.38 5.71
N ALA A 107 -24.12 -3.40 6.98
CA ALA A 107 -24.75 -4.29 7.98
C ALA A 107 -26.26 -4.02 8.15
N GLU A 108 -26.74 -2.78 7.96
CA GLU A 108 -28.18 -2.46 7.98
C GLU A 108 -28.94 -3.18 6.86
N ALA A 109 -28.28 -3.47 5.73
CA ALA A 109 -28.82 -4.24 4.63
C ALA A 109 -28.52 -5.76 4.76
N GLY A 110 -27.84 -6.20 5.80
CA GLY A 110 -27.41 -7.58 6.00
C GLY A 110 -26.25 -8.01 5.09
N ILE A 111 -25.56 -7.06 4.47
CA ILE A 111 -24.40 -7.30 3.61
C ILE A 111 -23.15 -7.30 4.48
N HIS A 112 -22.29 -8.32 4.34
CA HIS A 112 -21.00 -8.37 5.03
C HIS A 112 -20.02 -7.38 4.39
N PHE A 113 -19.32 -6.61 5.23
CA PHE A 113 -18.24 -5.75 4.79
C PHE A 113 -16.92 -6.17 5.44
N LEU A 114 -15.90 -6.35 4.62
CA LEU A 114 -14.54 -6.65 5.05
C LEU A 114 -13.59 -5.55 4.55
N ASP A 115 -12.63 -5.20 5.38
CA ASP A 115 -11.51 -4.34 5.03
C ASP A 115 -10.23 -5.17 4.93
N ALA A 116 -9.59 -5.18 3.76
CA ALA A 116 -8.48 -6.08 3.45
C ALA A 116 -7.21 -5.33 3.07
N GLY A 117 -6.34 -5.11 4.05
CA GLY A 117 -5.00 -4.62 3.78
C GLY A 117 -4.19 -5.63 2.97
N THR A 118 -3.70 -5.21 1.80
CA THR A 118 -2.92 -6.06 0.90
C THR A 118 -1.46 -5.61 0.89
N SER A 119 -0.53 -6.53 1.12
CA SER A 119 0.92 -6.31 1.03
C SER A 119 1.58 -7.27 0.03
N GLY A 120 2.76 -6.88 -0.48
CA GLY A 120 3.51 -7.60 -1.51
C GLY A 120 3.64 -6.82 -2.84
N GLY A 121 2.99 -5.66 -2.94
CA GLY A 121 2.97 -4.84 -4.15
C GLY A 121 2.39 -5.58 -5.35
N VAL A 122 2.66 -5.09 -6.57
CA VAL A 122 2.18 -5.69 -7.82
C VAL A 122 2.70 -7.13 -8.00
N SER A 123 3.93 -7.40 -7.59
CA SER A 123 4.53 -8.74 -7.65
C SER A 123 3.79 -9.72 -6.73
N GLY A 124 3.50 -9.32 -5.49
CA GLY A 124 2.71 -10.12 -4.56
C GLY A 124 1.29 -10.35 -5.07
N ALA A 125 0.62 -9.32 -5.56
CA ALA A 125 -0.71 -9.44 -6.17
C ALA A 125 -0.74 -10.42 -7.36
N ARG A 126 0.42 -10.67 -7.98
CA ARG A 126 0.54 -11.58 -9.14
C ARG A 126 0.99 -12.98 -8.77
N GLN A 127 1.71 -13.16 -7.67
CA GLN A 127 2.42 -14.42 -7.35
C GLN A 127 2.13 -14.96 -5.94
N GLY A 128 1.37 -14.24 -5.14
CA GLY A 128 1.01 -14.55 -3.76
C GLY A 128 1.25 -13.34 -2.85
N ALA A 129 0.16 -12.79 -2.34
CA ALA A 129 0.16 -11.61 -1.48
C ALA A 129 0.11 -11.98 0.01
N CYS A 130 0.15 -10.93 0.85
CA CYS A 130 -0.17 -11.02 2.27
C CYS A 130 -1.42 -10.19 2.53
N PHE A 131 -2.47 -10.81 3.10
CA PHE A 131 -3.74 -10.18 3.39
C PHE A 131 -3.99 -10.09 4.90
N MET A 132 -4.33 -8.90 5.36
CA MET A 132 -4.77 -8.60 6.72
C MET A 132 -6.24 -8.19 6.65
N VAL A 133 -7.16 -9.07 7.02
CA VAL A 133 -8.59 -8.87 6.78
C VAL A 133 -9.30 -8.58 8.11
N GLY A 134 -10.00 -7.46 8.18
CA GLY A 134 -10.91 -7.09 9.26
C GLY A 134 -12.36 -7.20 8.81
N GLY A 135 -13.29 -7.39 9.74
CA GLY A 135 -14.72 -7.42 9.47
C GLY A 135 -15.43 -8.61 10.08
N ASP A 136 -16.61 -8.92 9.56
CA ASP A 136 -17.44 -10.02 10.05
C ASP A 136 -16.80 -11.39 9.78
N GLU A 137 -16.73 -12.23 10.81
CA GLU A 137 -16.18 -13.59 10.69
C GLU A 137 -16.93 -14.43 9.67
N ASP A 138 -18.27 -14.36 9.66
CA ASP A 138 -19.10 -15.09 8.70
C ASP A 138 -18.84 -14.63 7.26
N GLY A 139 -18.66 -13.31 7.03
CA GLY A 139 -18.27 -12.77 5.73
C GLY A 139 -16.86 -13.21 5.31
N TYR A 140 -15.93 -13.25 6.26
CA TYR A 140 -14.58 -13.74 6.00
C TYR A 140 -14.56 -15.22 5.60
N GLU A 141 -15.33 -16.09 6.27
CA GLU A 141 -15.40 -17.51 5.93
C GLU A 141 -15.90 -17.76 4.50
N ILE A 142 -16.80 -16.90 3.97
CA ILE A 142 -17.27 -16.97 2.59
C ILE A 142 -16.13 -16.69 1.59
N VAL A 143 -15.31 -15.66 1.86
CA VAL A 143 -14.27 -15.20 0.93
C VAL A 143 -12.89 -15.82 1.23
N ARG A 144 -12.71 -16.49 2.37
CA ARG A 144 -11.46 -17.10 2.79
C ARG A 144 -10.78 -17.94 1.72
N PRO A 145 -11.48 -18.82 0.95
CA PRO A 145 -10.82 -19.60 -0.09
C PRO A 145 -10.16 -18.74 -1.17
N VAL A 146 -10.73 -17.56 -1.49
CA VAL A 146 -10.14 -16.63 -2.45
C VAL A 146 -8.84 -16.04 -1.88
N PHE A 147 -8.87 -15.59 -0.62
CA PHE A 147 -7.68 -15.04 0.02
C PHE A 147 -6.55 -16.08 0.18
N GLU A 148 -6.89 -17.31 0.58
CA GLU A 148 -5.91 -18.40 0.73
C GLU A 148 -5.26 -18.76 -0.61
N ASP A 149 -6.02 -18.77 -1.71
CA ASP A 149 -5.50 -19.06 -3.05
C ASP A 149 -4.65 -17.91 -3.62
N LEU A 150 -4.97 -16.66 -3.26
CA LEU A 150 -4.24 -15.48 -3.71
C LEU A 150 -3.06 -15.10 -2.80
N ALA A 151 -2.96 -15.69 -1.63
CA ALA A 151 -1.85 -15.48 -0.70
C ALA A 151 -0.69 -16.47 -0.91
N VAL A 152 0.46 -16.13 -0.34
CA VAL A 152 1.48 -17.15 -0.03
C VAL A 152 1.00 -18.03 1.13
N PRO A 153 1.55 -19.24 1.35
CA PRO A 153 1.22 -20.04 2.53
C PRO A 153 1.28 -19.20 3.82
N ASP A 154 0.23 -19.27 4.64
CA ASP A 154 0.05 -18.48 5.87
C ASP A 154 -0.05 -16.94 5.65
N GLY A 155 -0.25 -16.50 4.41
CA GLY A 155 -0.31 -15.09 4.05
C GLY A 155 -1.70 -14.45 4.14
N ALA A 156 -2.75 -15.18 4.52
CA ALA A 156 -4.10 -14.63 4.71
C ALA A 156 -4.53 -14.79 6.17
N LEU A 157 -4.92 -13.69 6.81
CA LEU A 157 -5.31 -13.68 8.22
C LEU A 157 -6.53 -12.79 8.47
N HIS A 158 -7.57 -13.34 9.11
CA HIS A 158 -8.61 -12.55 9.75
C HIS A 158 -8.04 -11.94 11.04
N VAL A 159 -7.79 -10.64 11.04
CA VAL A 159 -7.09 -9.95 12.14
C VAL A 159 -8.02 -9.44 13.24
N GLY A 160 -9.33 -9.33 12.94
CA GLY A 160 -10.30 -8.88 13.94
C GLY A 160 -11.52 -8.15 13.35
N PRO A 161 -12.16 -7.29 14.16
CA PRO A 161 -13.40 -6.62 13.79
C PRO A 161 -13.19 -5.59 12.65
N PRO A 162 -14.29 -4.99 12.11
CA PRO A 162 -14.21 -3.99 11.05
C PRO A 162 -13.23 -2.86 11.34
N GLY A 163 -12.43 -2.49 10.34
CA GLY A 163 -11.35 -1.50 10.43
C GLY A 163 -9.99 -2.07 10.85
N SER A 164 -9.96 -3.27 11.45
CA SER A 164 -8.69 -3.85 11.94
C SER A 164 -7.74 -4.26 10.82
N GLY A 165 -8.26 -4.63 9.64
CA GLY A 165 -7.45 -4.98 8.47
C GLY A 165 -6.67 -3.77 7.95
N HIS A 166 -7.37 -2.67 7.66
CA HIS A 166 -6.73 -1.42 7.21
C HIS A 166 -5.85 -0.78 8.28
N PHE A 167 -6.24 -0.84 9.55
CA PHE A 167 -5.37 -0.36 10.64
C PHE A 167 -4.07 -1.17 10.71
N THR A 168 -4.17 -2.50 10.68
CA THR A 168 -2.98 -3.37 10.69
C THR A 168 -2.09 -3.12 9.47
N LYS A 169 -2.70 -2.91 8.30
CA LYS A 169 -1.96 -2.54 7.08
C LYS A 169 -1.32 -1.16 7.20
N ASN A 170 -1.96 -0.19 7.83
CA ASN A 170 -1.35 1.12 8.08
C ASN A 170 -0.11 1.01 8.96
N VAL A 171 -0.19 0.26 10.07
CA VAL A 171 0.97 0.00 10.94
C VAL A 171 2.09 -0.73 10.18
N HIS A 172 1.74 -1.72 9.35
CA HIS A 172 2.69 -2.39 8.47
C HIS A 172 3.42 -1.38 7.57
N ASN A 173 2.71 -0.46 6.91
CA ASN A 173 3.32 0.54 6.04
C ASN A 173 4.24 1.49 6.82
N MET A 174 3.87 1.89 8.02
CA MET A 174 4.75 2.71 8.85
C MET A 174 6.07 1.99 9.19
N ILE A 175 6.01 0.69 9.51
CA ILE A 175 7.21 -0.14 9.74
C ILE A 175 8.04 -0.24 8.44
N GLU A 176 7.39 -0.50 7.30
CA GLU A 176 8.03 -0.57 5.99
C GLU A 176 8.82 0.71 5.70
N PHE A 177 8.21 1.89 5.89
CA PHE A 177 8.88 3.17 5.64
C PHE A 177 10.04 3.42 6.59
N GLY A 178 9.93 3.01 7.85
CA GLY A 178 11.06 3.03 8.79
C GLY A 178 12.23 2.16 8.31
N MET A 179 11.94 0.98 7.79
CA MET A 179 12.94 0.06 7.23
C MET A 179 13.58 0.63 5.96
N VAL A 180 12.77 1.17 5.05
CA VAL A 180 13.25 1.79 3.79
C VAL A 180 14.15 2.99 4.09
N GLN A 181 13.76 3.83 5.03
CA GLN A 181 14.57 4.97 5.48
C GLN A 181 15.93 4.51 6.05
N ALA A 182 15.92 3.52 6.92
CA ALA A 182 17.15 2.95 7.50
C ALA A 182 18.07 2.35 6.43
N ILE A 183 17.52 1.67 5.41
CA ILE A 183 18.27 1.16 4.27
C ILE A 183 18.88 2.32 3.48
N GLY A 184 18.12 3.38 3.20
CA GLY A 184 18.59 4.55 2.47
C GLY A 184 19.77 5.25 3.17
N GLU A 185 19.67 5.46 4.48
CA GLU A 185 20.73 6.04 5.30
C GLU A 185 21.98 5.13 5.34
N GLY A 186 21.77 3.81 5.45
CA GLY A 186 22.85 2.83 5.39
C GLY A 186 23.60 2.85 4.05
N VAL A 187 22.87 2.93 2.94
CA VAL A 187 23.47 3.06 1.60
C VAL A 187 24.31 4.34 1.51
N GLU A 188 23.83 5.46 2.04
CA GLU A 188 24.58 6.71 2.03
C GLU A 188 25.88 6.61 2.84
N MET A 189 25.87 5.95 4.01
CA MET A 189 27.08 5.69 4.79
C MET A 189 28.08 4.82 4.02
N LEU A 190 27.63 3.76 3.37
CA LEU A 190 28.51 2.88 2.57
C LEU A 190 29.08 3.61 1.35
N LYS A 191 28.34 4.51 0.72
CA LYS A 191 28.83 5.34 -0.39
C LYS A 191 29.91 6.35 0.02
N ARG A 192 29.87 6.84 1.26
CA ARG A 192 30.78 7.87 1.77
C ARG A 192 31.95 7.31 2.56
N CYS A 193 32.04 5.99 2.75
CA CYS A 193 33.20 5.40 3.42
C CYS A 193 34.46 5.49 2.55
N ASP A 194 35.62 5.32 3.18
CA ASP A 194 36.93 5.40 2.51
C ASP A 194 37.26 4.18 1.61
N TRP A 195 36.40 3.18 1.60
CA TRP A 195 36.59 1.94 0.82
C TRP A 195 35.73 1.94 -0.44
N GLN A 196 36.27 1.38 -1.51
CA GLN A 196 35.48 1.10 -2.72
C GLN A 196 34.73 -0.23 -2.53
N LEU A 197 33.45 -0.15 -2.21
CA LEU A 197 32.59 -1.28 -1.98
C LEU A 197 31.67 -1.56 -3.18
N ASP A 198 31.54 -2.84 -3.55
CA ASP A 198 30.44 -3.26 -4.41
C ASP A 198 29.16 -3.38 -3.56
N LEU A 199 28.34 -2.33 -3.58
CA LEU A 199 27.14 -2.28 -2.76
C LEU A 199 26.14 -3.38 -3.11
N ALA A 200 26.03 -3.75 -4.39
CA ALA A 200 25.15 -4.84 -4.78
C ALA A 200 25.62 -6.19 -4.18
N ALA A 201 26.92 -6.44 -4.17
CA ALA A 201 27.49 -7.63 -3.52
C ALA A 201 27.30 -7.59 -1.99
N VAL A 202 27.39 -6.42 -1.35
CA VAL A 202 27.13 -6.25 0.08
C VAL A 202 25.68 -6.59 0.41
N PHE A 203 24.70 -6.05 -0.32
CA PHE A 203 23.28 -6.34 -0.11
C PHE A 203 22.93 -7.80 -0.42
N HIS A 204 23.54 -8.39 -1.45
CA HIS A 204 23.44 -9.82 -1.72
C HIS A 204 23.90 -10.64 -0.51
N ASN A 205 25.07 -10.34 0.02
CA ASN A 205 25.62 -11.04 1.20
C ASN A 205 24.67 -10.89 2.41
N TRP A 206 24.15 -9.70 2.66
CA TRP A 206 23.24 -9.45 3.78
C TRP A 206 21.93 -10.20 3.66
N ASN A 207 21.43 -10.45 2.46
CA ASN A 207 20.21 -11.24 2.27
C ASN A 207 20.44 -12.76 2.50
N HIS A 208 21.71 -13.20 2.62
CA HIS A 208 22.12 -14.59 2.85
C HIS A 208 22.61 -14.79 4.30
N GLY A 209 21.67 -14.85 5.25
CA GLY A 209 21.92 -15.24 6.64
C GLY A 209 22.16 -14.10 7.63
N SER A 210 22.15 -12.83 7.22
CA SER A 210 22.23 -11.73 8.18
C SER A 210 20.91 -11.50 8.91
N VAL A 211 20.97 -10.81 10.06
CA VAL A 211 19.79 -10.47 10.86
C VAL A 211 18.81 -9.55 10.11
N ILE A 212 19.31 -8.73 9.21
CA ILE A 212 18.50 -7.77 8.43
C ILE A 212 17.99 -8.33 7.10
N ARG A 213 18.22 -9.62 6.80
CA ARG A 213 17.72 -10.25 5.58
C ARG A 213 16.21 -10.01 5.45
N SER A 214 15.78 -9.58 4.27
CA SER A 214 14.37 -9.26 4.00
C SER A 214 14.16 -9.06 2.51
N TRP A 215 12.90 -9.09 2.08
CA TRP A 215 12.58 -8.74 0.71
C TRP A 215 13.01 -7.32 0.33
N LEU A 216 12.96 -6.35 1.27
CA LEU A 216 13.47 -5.00 1.01
C LEU A 216 14.97 -4.95 0.74
N VAL A 217 15.75 -5.82 1.41
CA VAL A 217 17.20 -5.97 1.15
C VAL A 217 17.45 -6.59 -0.24
N GLU A 218 16.65 -7.57 -0.65
CA GLU A 218 16.67 -8.16 -1.99
C GLU A 218 16.31 -7.14 -3.08
N LEU A 219 15.26 -6.36 -2.86
CA LEU A 219 14.86 -5.30 -3.78
C LEU A 219 15.93 -4.21 -3.91
N MET A 220 16.64 -3.88 -2.84
CA MET A 220 17.76 -2.95 -2.89
C MET A 220 18.94 -3.54 -3.68
N GLU A 221 19.29 -4.82 -3.50
CA GLU A 221 20.27 -5.51 -4.35
C GLU A 221 19.90 -5.40 -5.83
N THR A 222 18.62 -5.72 -6.15
CA THR A 222 18.11 -5.66 -7.53
C THR A 222 18.22 -4.26 -8.11
N ALA A 223 17.86 -3.23 -7.33
CA ALA A 223 17.99 -1.84 -7.73
C ALA A 223 19.45 -1.44 -8.00
N LEU A 224 20.37 -1.84 -7.14
CA LEU A 224 21.82 -1.56 -7.30
C LEU A 224 22.45 -2.29 -8.50
N ARG A 225 21.91 -3.46 -8.89
CA ARG A 225 22.34 -4.18 -10.11
C ARG A 225 21.70 -3.63 -11.38
N SER A 226 20.64 -2.85 -11.26
CA SER A 226 19.96 -2.25 -12.41
C SER A 226 20.86 -1.22 -13.10
N LYS A 227 20.52 -0.87 -14.35
CA LYS A 227 21.23 0.16 -15.12
C LYS A 227 20.88 1.58 -14.66
N HIS A 228 20.02 1.76 -13.65
CA HIS A 228 19.70 3.08 -13.14
C HIS A 228 20.87 3.61 -12.30
N ASP A 229 21.50 4.66 -12.79
CA ASP A 229 22.47 5.39 -11.97
C ASP A 229 21.69 6.16 -10.89
N MET A 230 22.03 5.92 -9.62
CA MET A 230 21.42 6.64 -8.49
C MET A 230 21.56 8.18 -8.63
N ALA A 231 22.63 8.66 -9.28
CA ALA A 231 22.82 10.09 -9.52
C ALA A 231 21.80 10.67 -10.51
N GLY A 232 21.20 9.84 -11.36
CA GLY A 232 20.15 10.20 -12.31
C GLY A 232 18.73 10.09 -11.74
N VAL A 233 18.57 9.60 -10.50
CA VAL A 233 17.26 9.51 -9.85
C VAL A 233 16.96 10.78 -9.08
N ASP A 234 15.80 11.39 -9.35
CA ASP A 234 15.34 12.55 -8.57
C ASP A 234 15.17 12.15 -7.10
N PRO A 235 15.69 12.94 -6.13
CA PRO A 235 15.54 12.64 -4.69
C PRO A 235 14.12 12.88 -4.16
N TYR A 236 13.11 12.90 -4.99
CA TYR A 236 11.69 13.02 -4.63
C TYR A 236 11.13 11.67 -4.18
N VAL A 237 10.57 11.61 -2.97
CA VAL A 237 9.85 10.44 -2.45
C VAL A 237 8.37 10.77 -2.37
N GLU A 238 7.56 10.05 -3.14
CA GLU A 238 6.12 10.17 -3.13
C GLU A 238 5.54 9.73 -1.78
N ASP A 239 4.50 10.44 -1.34
CA ASP A 239 3.76 10.14 -0.11
C ASP A 239 2.28 10.06 -0.46
N THR A 240 1.70 8.90 -0.32
CA THR A 240 0.29 8.62 -0.59
C THR A 240 -0.64 8.97 0.59
N GLY A 241 -0.06 9.48 1.69
CA GLY A 241 -0.80 10.09 2.82
C GLY A 241 -1.09 9.16 3.99
N GLU A 242 -1.01 7.85 3.81
CA GLU A 242 -1.34 6.88 4.86
C GLU A 242 -0.41 6.94 6.08
N GLN A 243 0.83 7.39 5.92
CA GLN A 243 1.76 7.56 7.06
C GLN A 243 1.26 8.60 8.04
N ARG A 244 0.58 9.64 7.55
CA ARG A 244 0.00 10.69 8.40
C ARG A 244 -1.03 10.11 9.35
N TRP A 245 -1.89 9.21 8.88
CA TRP A 245 -2.91 8.57 9.71
C TRP A 245 -2.31 7.83 10.91
N GLY A 246 -1.21 7.08 10.69
CA GLY A 246 -0.52 6.39 11.78
C GLY A 246 0.15 7.33 12.78
N ILE A 247 0.71 8.47 12.33
CA ILE A 247 1.26 9.50 13.23
C ILE A 247 0.14 10.17 14.03
N GLU A 248 -0.96 10.54 13.39
CA GLU A 248 -2.13 11.13 14.06
C GLU A 248 -2.69 10.19 15.12
N PHE A 249 -2.86 8.91 14.79
CA PHE A 249 -3.25 7.88 15.76
C PHE A 249 -2.28 7.78 16.95
N ALA A 250 -0.97 7.78 16.67
CA ALA A 250 0.03 7.71 17.73
C ALA A 250 -0.01 8.94 18.65
N MET A 251 -0.25 10.13 18.08
CA MET A 251 -0.41 11.37 18.86
C MET A 251 -1.69 11.32 19.72
N ASP A 252 -2.81 10.89 19.16
CA ASP A 252 -4.08 10.78 19.88
C ASP A 252 -4.04 9.77 21.03
N LYS A 253 -3.23 8.74 20.89
CA LYS A 253 -3.02 7.69 21.92
C LYS A 253 -1.79 7.92 22.80
N GLU A 254 -1.09 9.04 22.62
CA GLU A 254 0.15 9.35 23.34
C GLU A 254 1.21 8.25 23.24
N ILE A 255 1.30 7.60 22.04
CA ILE A 255 2.28 6.54 21.78
C ILE A 255 3.56 7.15 21.22
N PRO A 256 4.73 6.97 21.83
CA PRO A 256 5.98 7.45 21.31
C PRO A 256 6.45 6.61 20.11
N VAL A 257 6.50 7.20 18.91
CA VAL A 257 6.93 6.55 17.67
C VAL A 257 8.07 7.33 16.98
N PRO A 258 9.18 7.65 17.66
CA PRO A 258 10.18 8.58 17.13
C PRO A 258 10.81 8.10 15.82
N LEU A 259 11.07 6.79 15.67
CA LEU A 259 11.67 6.23 14.46
C LEU A 259 10.71 6.33 13.26
N LEU A 260 9.44 5.97 13.45
CA LEU A 260 8.43 6.02 12.41
C LEU A 260 8.11 7.46 12.00
N ALA A 261 8.03 8.36 12.98
CA ALA A 261 7.85 9.79 12.72
C ALA A 261 9.03 10.37 11.93
N GLN A 262 10.26 9.98 12.26
CA GLN A 262 11.45 10.45 11.54
C GLN A 262 11.45 10.00 10.06
N ALA A 263 11.00 8.80 9.77
CA ALA A 263 10.86 8.33 8.39
C ALA A 263 9.88 9.20 7.59
N VAL A 264 8.75 9.59 8.19
CA VAL A 264 7.78 10.51 7.56
C VAL A 264 8.40 11.89 7.30
N TRP A 265 9.15 12.43 8.27
CA TRP A 265 9.86 13.70 8.09
C TRP A 265 10.92 13.62 7.00
N GLY A 266 11.61 12.50 6.84
CA GLY A 266 12.55 12.26 5.73
C GLY A 266 11.87 12.38 4.36
N PHE A 267 10.66 11.86 4.22
CA PHE A 267 9.88 12.01 2.98
C PHE A 267 9.48 13.47 2.73
N TYR A 268 9.07 14.22 3.75
CA TYR A 268 8.77 15.65 3.60
C TYR A 268 10.02 16.44 3.22
N GLU A 269 11.16 16.12 3.83
CA GLU A 269 12.43 16.77 3.52
C GLU A 269 12.88 16.52 2.08
N SER A 270 12.63 15.31 1.52
CA SER A 270 12.93 14.98 0.12
C SER A 270 12.16 15.88 -0.87
N ARG A 271 11.01 16.43 -0.45
CA ARG A 271 10.11 17.27 -1.25
C ARG A 271 10.23 18.77 -0.97
N ASP A 272 11.09 19.17 -0.02
CA ASP A 272 11.36 20.58 0.30
C ASP A 272 12.66 21.08 -0.36
N PRO A 273 12.60 21.56 -1.63
CA PRO A 273 13.78 22.02 -2.35
C PRO A 273 14.33 23.33 -1.78
N ASP A 274 13.49 24.11 -1.09
CA ASP A 274 13.85 25.42 -0.59
C ASP A 274 14.51 25.41 0.78
N ARG A 275 14.19 24.42 1.61
CA ARG A 275 14.70 24.30 2.98
C ARG A 275 14.64 25.62 3.74
N SER A 276 13.51 26.33 3.66
CA SER A 276 13.33 27.67 4.25
C SER A 276 13.59 27.69 5.75
N TRP A 277 13.26 26.61 6.45
CA TRP A 277 13.58 26.45 7.87
C TRP A 277 15.09 26.50 8.14
N ALA A 278 15.92 25.83 7.34
CA ALA A 278 17.38 25.82 7.50
C ALA A 278 17.97 27.20 7.22
N ARG A 279 17.45 27.90 6.21
CA ARG A 279 17.84 29.30 5.92
C ARG A 279 17.51 30.24 7.07
N THR A 280 16.31 30.09 7.65
CA THR A 280 15.91 30.87 8.83
C THR A 280 16.84 30.63 10.02
N VAL A 281 17.18 29.36 10.29
CA VAL A 281 18.14 29.01 11.35
C VAL A 281 19.50 29.62 11.06
N ALA A 282 20.01 29.57 9.83
CA ALA A 282 21.27 30.16 9.44
C ALA A 282 21.29 31.69 9.67
N LEU A 283 20.22 32.38 9.26
CA LEU A 283 20.08 33.82 9.49
C LEU A 283 20.06 34.17 10.98
N LEU A 284 19.30 33.44 11.79
CA LEU A 284 19.26 33.64 13.24
C LEU A 284 20.63 33.41 13.86
N ARG A 285 21.36 32.36 13.52
CA ARG A 285 22.69 32.07 14.00
C ARG A 285 23.69 33.15 13.60
N HIS A 286 23.54 33.72 12.41
CA HIS A 286 24.32 34.85 11.98
C HIS A 286 24.05 36.08 12.86
N GLN A 287 22.78 36.36 13.20
CA GLN A 287 22.45 37.55 14.01
C GLN A 287 23.04 37.47 15.41
N TYR A 288 22.89 36.39 16.15
CA TYR A 288 23.35 36.29 17.53
C TYR A 288 24.81 35.86 17.67
N GLY A 289 25.36 35.05 16.75
CA GLY A 289 26.69 34.44 16.86
C GLY A 289 27.66 34.82 15.74
N LYS A 290 27.23 35.68 14.78
CA LYS A 290 28.03 36.04 13.59
C LYS A 290 28.54 34.82 12.79
N HIS A 291 27.83 33.70 12.86
CA HIS A 291 28.16 32.52 12.04
C HIS A 291 28.12 32.90 10.55
N PRO A 292 29.08 32.41 9.73
CA PRO A 292 29.13 32.76 8.32
C PRO A 292 27.86 32.29 7.57
N LEU A 293 27.33 33.14 6.69
CA LEU A 293 26.31 32.77 5.72
C LEU A 293 27.00 32.32 4.43
N GLN A 294 26.60 31.20 3.89
CA GLN A 294 27.03 30.76 2.57
C GLN A 294 25.97 31.17 1.53
N GLY A 295 26.40 31.91 0.49
CA GLY A 295 25.55 32.25 -0.66
C GLY A 295 25.31 31.03 -1.55
N ARG A 296 24.18 31.00 -2.29
CA ARG A 296 24.04 30.06 -3.41
C ARG A 296 25.11 30.37 -4.44
N ALA A 297 25.83 29.35 -4.92
CA ALA A 297 26.74 29.52 -6.06
C ALA A 297 25.91 30.03 -7.26
N GLY A 298 26.13 31.28 -7.67
CA GLY A 298 25.43 31.92 -8.81
C GLY A 298 24.59 33.16 -8.47
N SER A 299 24.58 33.67 -7.24
CA SER A 299 23.88 34.93 -6.87
C SER A 299 24.80 36.16 -6.78
N ASP A 300 25.89 36.18 -7.52
CA ASP A 300 26.65 37.38 -7.78
C ASP A 300 26.17 38.03 -9.07
N SER A 301 25.17 38.92 -8.96
CA SER A 301 24.87 39.94 -9.95
C SER A 301 24.15 41.11 -9.28
#